data_9a0c2f25c13158e0ea53ddb386a7bcce
#
_entry.id   9a0c2f25c13158e0ea53ddb386a7bcce
#
_cell.length_a   1.000
_cell.length_b   1.000
_cell.length_c   1.000
_cell.angle_alpha   90.00
_cell.angle_beta   90.00
_cell.angle_gamma   90.00
#
_symmetry.space_group_name_H-M   'P 1'
#
loop_
_entity.id
_entity.type
_entity.pdbx_description
1 polymer ?
#
loop_
_entity_poly.entity_id
_entity_poly.type
_entity_poly.pdbx_seq_one_letter_code
_entity_poly.pdbx_strand_id
1 'polypeptide(L)'
;MKIIVVGDGKVGFAIAKQLNQEGHDITVVENKSSVLSSTMNQLDIVGVQGNGASLDTLMEARVSSSDLLIAATSTDEVNIICCLLAKKLGARHTIARIRNPEYNNTVRLIKDELGLSMSINPEQAAAREILRAIRFSNSIKVSSFAKGRIELAEVKIKENSPLSNMRICDINRRMKSEVLFVAVQRNGEVIIPNGNTVIYEKDRVTLTGSTTQLEKFFIKVGILSNRTVNEVMIVGGGRITYYLTNMLLELGMDVKIIEINKDKCVNLVEKFPQATVIHGDGTDHELLLSESLEEMDVFIALTDNDEENVIISMFAQSHGVTHVLPKVNRVSLGFLLDKLGLENSITPKFITANQIVQYVRAMQNTVGSNVESLIKLVDDRLEALEFRVRDNCRFIDVPIKDLNICKGIIIAYVTHKGVSKVATGDTRIQLSDTVIIISKVAGLRDINDLLS
;
A
#
# COMPACT_ATOMS: atom_id res chain seq x y z
N MET A 1 -16.51 15.39 4.59
CA MET A 1 -16.77 15.30 3.12
C MET A 1 -18.02 14.46 2.90
N LYS A 2 -18.73 14.71 1.80
CA LYS A 2 -19.88 13.88 1.37
C LYS A 2 -19.38 12.84 0.38
N ILE A 3 -19.42 11.57 0.79
CA ILE A 3 -18.83 10.45 0.02
C ILE A 3 -19.93 9.42 -0.30
N ILE A 4 -20.01 9.02 -1.56
CA ILE A 4 -20.94 7.98 -2.00
C ILE A 4 -20.11 6.72 -2.28
N VAL A 5 -20.51 5.59 -1.69
CA VAL A 5 -19.92 4.27 -1.95
C VAL A 5 -20.96 3.42 -2.66
N VAL A 6 -20.67 3.00 -3.88
CA VAL A 6 -21.53 2.16 -4.70
C VAL A 6 -21.04 0.72 -4.68
N GLY A 7 -21.89 -0.19 -4.21
CA GLY A 7 -21.60 -1.59 -3.95
C GLY A 7 -21.14 -1.84 -2.52
N ASP A 8 -21.92 -2.59 -1.77
CA ASP A 8 -21.74 -2.90 -0.34
C ASP A 8 -21.22 -4.33 -0.10
N GLY A 9 -20.37 -4.80 -1.01
CA GLY A 9 -19.63 -6.05 -0.83
C GLY A 9 -18.49 -5.90 0.19
N LYS A 10 -17.68 -6.96 0.36
CA LYS A 10 -16.57 -7.01 1.34
C LYS A 10 -15.65 -5.76 1.30
N VAL A 11 -15.36 -5.23 0.11
CA VAL A 11 -14.49 -4.07 -0.08
C VAL A 11 -15.26 -2.77 0.18
N GLY A 12 -16.47 -2.62 -0.40
CA GLY A 12 -17.29 -1.41 -0.22
C GLY A 12 -17.65 -1.17 1.24
N PHE A 13 -18.07 -2.21 1.95
CA PHE A 13 -18.31 -2.15 3.40
C PHE A 13 -17.08 -1.72 4.19
N ALA A 14 -15.90 -2.29 3.89
CA ALA A 14 -14.66 -1.92 4.59
C ALA A 14 -14.30 -0.44 4.36
N ILE A 15 -14.49 0.06 3.13
CA ILE A 15 -14.29 1.48 2.77
C ILE A 15 -15.28 2.36 3.53
N ALA A 16 -16.59 2.05 3.45
CA ALA A 16 -17.64 2.82 4.12
C ALA A 16 -17.40 2.89 5.63
N LYS A 17 -17.03 1.76 6.25
CA LYS A 17 -16.74 1.67 7.69
C LYS A 17 -15.57 2.56 8.10
N GLN A 18 -14.44 2.50 7.38
CA GLN A 18 -13.27 3.31 7.72
C GLN A 18 -13.53 4.81 7.52
N LEU A 19 -14.17 5.18 6.41
CA LEU A 19 -14.50 6.59 6.15
C LEU A 19 -15.55 7.15 7.12
N ASN A 20 -16.53 6.33 7.54
CA ASN A 20 -17.49 6.70 8.58
C ASN A 20 -16.79 6.92 9.93
N GLN A 21 -15.83 6.08 10.30
CA GLN A 21 -15.01 6.27 11.51
C GLN A 21 -14.16 7.54 11.50
N GLU A 22 -13.83 8.06 10.32
CA GLU A 22 -13.14 9.34 10.14
C GLU A 22 -14.08 10.57 10.14
N GLY A 23 -15.35 10.36 10.38
CA GLY A 23 -16.34 11.44 10.48
C GLY A 23 -16.77 12.01 9.13
N HIS A 24 -16.77 11.20 8.06
CA HIS A 24 -17.31 11.58 6.77
C HIS A 24 -18.80 11.26 6.67
N ASP A 25 -19.56 12.07 5.91
CA ASP A 25 -20.97 11.83 5.58
C ASP A 25 -21.01 10.76 4.47
N ILE A 26 -21.40 9.55 4.81
CA ILE A 26 -21.39 8.42 3.89
C ILE A 26 -22.79 8.08 3.40
N THR A 27 -22.94 7.98 2.08
CA THR A 27 -24.12 7.36 1.43
C THR A 27 -23.67 6.06 0.75
N VAL A 28 -24.36 4.96 1.05
CA VAL A 28 -24.11 3.65 0.43
C VAL A 28 -25.23 3.34 -0.56
N VAL A 29 -24.85 2.97 -1.79
CA VAL A 29 -25.77 2.51 -2.83
C VAL A 29 -25.58 1.01 -3.02
N GLU A 30 -26.63 0.21 -2.83
CA GLU A 30 -26.59 -1.23 -2.94
C GLU A 30 -27.90 -1.79 -3.51
N ASN A 31 -27.79 -2.77 -4.43
CA ASN A 31 -28.95 -3.42 -5.05
C ASN A 31 -29.75 -4.31 -4.08
N LYS A 32 -29.06 -5.00 -3.17
CA LYS A 32 -29.64 -5.98 -2.25
C LYS A 32 -30.08 -5.30 -0.95
N SER A 33 -31.39 -5.21 -0.72
CA SER A 33 -31.91 -4.55 0.48
C SER A 33 -31.42 -5.20 1.79
N SER A 34 -31.26 -6.53 1.82
CA SER A 34 -30.78 -7.22 3.01
C SER A 34 -29.32 -6.84 3.37
N VAL A 35 -28.45 -6.64 2.38
CA VAL A 35 -27.07 -6.21 2.57
C VAL A 35 -27.05 -4.78 3.07
N LEU A 36 -27.78 -3.90 2.39
CA LEU A 36 -27.89 -2.47 2.76
C LEU A 36 -28.41 -2.30 4.19
N SER A 37 -29.49 -3.01 4.56
CA SER A 37 -30.05 -2.95 5.91
C SER A 37 -29.05 -3.42 6.97
N SER A 38 -28.27 -4.48 6.68
CA SER A 38 -27.23 -4.95 7.58
C SER A 38 -26.15 -3.90 7.83
N THR A 39 -25.76 -3.17 6.80
CA THR A 39 -24.74 -2.11 6.89
C THR A 39 -25.27 -0.89 7.64
N MET A 40 -26.52 -0.46 7.37
CA MET A 40 -27.17 0.64 8.09
C MET A 40 -27.36 0.34 9.59
N ASN A 41 -27.51 -0.92 9.97
CA ASN A 41 -27.58 -1.32 11.39
C ASN A 41 -26.21 -1.27 12.09
N GLN A 42 -25.11 -1.30 11.34
CA GLN A 42 -23.75 -1.31 11.89
C GLN A 42 -23.04 0.04 11.82
N LEU A 43 -23.43 0.89 10.88
CA LEU A 43 -22.79 2.16 10.59
C LEU A 43 -23.85 3.28 10.54
N ASP A 44 -23.45 4.47 11.00
CA ASP A 44 -24.27 5.69 10.86
C ASP A 44 -24.09 6.27 9.45
N ILE A 45 -24.92 5.78 8.51
CA ILE A 45 -24.84 6.12 7.08
C ILE A 45 -26.23 6.27 6.46
N VAL A 46 -26.29 6.91 5.31
CA VAL A 46 -27.49 6.95 4.47
C VAL A 46 -27.46 5.78 3.48
N GLY A 47 -28.54 5.01 3.39
CA GLY A 47 -28.68 3.90 2.43
C GLY A 47 -29.59 4.28 1.26
N VAL A 48 -29.19 4.00 0.02
CA VAL A 48 -30.01 4.10 -1.19
C VAL A 48 -30.04 2.73 -1.87
N GLN A 49 -31.21 2.16 -2.01
CA GLN A 49 -31.36 0.87 -2.69
C GLN A 49 -31.48 1.07 -4.19
N GLY A 50 -30.56 0.49 -4.96
CA GLY A 50 -30.65 0.56 -6.43
C GLY A 50 -29.37 0.20 -7.14
N ASN A 51 -29.45 0.27 -8.48
CA ASN A 51 -28.29 0.03 -9.35
C ASN A 51 -27.47 1.32 -9.48
N GLY A 52 -26.20 1.28 -9.08
CA GLY A 52 -25.28 2.42 -9.18
C GLY A 52 -25.00 2.93 -10.60
N ALA A 53 -25.32 2.15 -11.64
CA ALA A 53 -25.26 2.58 -13.02
C ALA A 53 -26.61 3.20 -13.52
N SER A 54 -27.61 3.37 -12.64
CA SER A 54 -28.86 4.05 -12.95
C SER A 54 -28.79 5.54 -12.61
N LEU A 55 -29.28 6.37 -13.53
CA LEU A 55 -29.35 7.82 -13.34
C LEU A 55 -30.23 8.17 -12.12
N ASP A 56 -31.41 7.55 -12.00
CA ASP A 56 -32.37 7.83 -10.92
C ASP A 56 -31.75 7.49 -9.55
N THR A 57 -31.09 6.35 -9.44
CA THR A 57 -30.40 5.93 -8.20
C THR A 57 -29.30 6.92 -7.80
N LEU A 58 -28.50 7.38 -8.78
CA LEU A 58 -27.44 8.36 -8.51
C LEU A 58 -28.01 9.75 -8.14
N MET A 59 -29.14 10.12 -8.70
CA MET A 59 -29.84 11.37 -8.33
C MET A 59 -30.42 11.26 -6.91
N GLU A 60 -31.04 10.14 -6.55
CA GLU A 60 -31.52 9.87 -5.19
C GLU A 60 -30.38 9.91 -4.17
N ALA A 61 -29.21 9.35 -4.52
CA ALA A 61 -27.99 9.42 -3.72
C ALA A 61 -27.36 10.83 -3.67
N ARG A 62 -27.96 11.82 -4.34
CA ARG A 62 -27.51 13.24 -4.39
C ARG A 62 -26.08 13.38 -4.91
N VAL A 63 -25.73 12.64 -5.96
CA VAL A 63 -24.37 12.61 -6.51
C VAL A 63 -23.84 13.99 -6.91
N SER A 64 -24.69 14.89 -7.38
CA SER A 64 -24.32 16.26 -7.80
C SER A 64 -23.71 17.12 -6.67
N SER A 65 -24.01 16.79 -5.42
CA SER A 65 -23.47 17.49 -4.24
C SER A 65 -22.36 16.71 -3.53
N SER A 66 -21.92 15.57 -4.11
CA SER A 66 -20.89 14.74 -3.51
C SER A 66 -19.48 15.25 -3.80
N ASP A 67 -18.60 15.13 -2.82
CA ASP A 67 -17.17 15.41 -2.98
C ASP A 67 -16.47 14.26 -3.69
N LEU A 68 -16.93 13.02 -3.41
CA LEU A 68 -16.31 11.81 -3.95
C LEU A 68 -17.36 10.72 -4.15
N LEU A 69 -17.28 10.02 -5.30
CA LEU A 69 -17.98 8.76 -5.51
C LEU A 69 -16.97 7.63 -5.68
N ILE A 70 -17.18 6.52 -4.98
CA ILE A 70 -16.36 5.31 -5.02
C ILE A 70 -17.21 4.15 -5.53
N ALA A 71 -16.94 3.66 -6.73
CA ALA A 71 -17.61 2.50 -7.30
C ALA A 71 -16.82 1.21 -7.01
N ALA A 72 -17.39 0.34 -6.18
CA ALA A 72 -16.77 -0.90 -5.68
C ALA A 72 -17.67 -2.14 -5.85
N THR A 73 -18.52 -2.15 -6.89
CA THR A 73 -19.40 -3.30 -7.21
C THR A 73 -18.60 -4.51 -7.67
N SER A 74 -19.26 -5.63 -7.92
CA SER A 74 -18.61 -6.87 -8.41
C SER A 74 -18.12 -6.78 -9.86
N THR A 75 -18.55 -5.81 -10.65
CA THR A 75 -18.37 -5.72 -12.11
C THR A 75 -17.60 -4.45 -12.46
N ASP A 76 -16.48 -4.60 -13.15
CA ASP A 76 -15.58 -3.49 -13.48
C ASP A 76 -16.24 -2.49 -14.43
N GLU A 77 -17.01 -2.97 -15.41
CA GLU A 77 -17.75 -2.16 -16.38
C GLU A 77 -18.82 -1.30 -15.70
N VAL A 78 -19.54 -1.88 -14.73
CA VAL A 78 -20.51 -1.13 -13.91
C VAL A 78 -19.82 -0.05 -13.09
N ASN A 79 -18.64 -0.32 -12.54
CA ASN A 79 -17.86 0.66 -11.78
C ASN A 79 -17.41 1.83 -12.67
N ILE A 80 -16.99 1.55 -13.90
CA ILE A 80 -16.59 2.57 -14.89
C ILE A 80 -17.79 3.43 -15.29
N ILE A 81 -18.92 2.80 -15.64
CA ILE A 81 -20.15 3.50 -16.04
C ILE A 81 -20.66 4.37 -14.88
N CYS A 82 -20.68 3.83 -13.67
CA CYS A 82 -21.08 4.56 -12.48
C CYS A 82 -20.22 5.83 -12.28
N CYS A 83 -18.91 5.72 -12.38
CA CYS A 83 -18.00 6.86 -12.24
C CYS A 83 -18.20 7.90 -13.36
N LEU A 84 -18.38 7.45 -14.61
CA LEU A 84 -18.63 8.33 -15.76
C LEU A 84 -19.92 9.13 -15.57
N LEU A 85 -21.02 8.46 -15.18
CA LEU A 85 -22.30 9.10 -14.90
C LEU A 85 -22.17 10.08 -13.72
N ALA A 86 -21.53 9.65 -12.63
CA ALA A 86 -21.33 10.49 -11.45
C ALA A 86 -20.56 11.78 -11.80
N LYS A 87 -19.51 11.67 -12.61
CA LYS A 87 -18.75 12.83 -13.08
C LYS A 87 -19.58 13.77 -13.92
N LYS A 88 -20.41 13.25 -14.81
CA LYS A 88 -21.34 14.05 -15.64
C LYS A 88 -22.44 14.72 -14.82
N LEU A 89 -22.87 14.09 -13.73
CA LEU A 89 -23.87 14.64 -12.80
C LEU A 89 -23.29 15.65 -11.80
N GLY A 90 -21.95 15.84 -11.76
CA GLY A 90 -21.32 16.89 -10.96
C GLY A 90 -20.51 16.41 -9.77
N ALA A 91 -20.29 15.12 -9.57
CA ALA A 91 -19.36 14.63 -8.56
C ALA A 91 -17.96 15.22 -8.78
N ARG A 92 -17.34 15.76 -7.72
CA ARG A 92 -16.02 16.40 -7.84
C ARG A 92 -14.94 15.40 -8.20
N HIS A 93 -14.94 14.25 -7.54
CA HIS A 93 -13.98 13.18 -7.73
C HIS A 93 -14.67 11.81 -7.85
N THR A 94 -14.04 10.90 -8.59
CA THR A 94 -14.56 9.54 -8.76
C THR A 94 -13.42 8.51 -8.64
N ILE A 95 -13.69 7.38 -8.00
CA ILE A 95 -12.78 6.25 -7.87
C ILE A 95 -13.49 5.00 -8.36
N ALA A 96 -12.90 4.28 -9.31
CA ALA A 96 -13.41 3.00 -9.80
C ALA A 96 -12.55 1.84 -9.32
N ARG A 97 -13.18 0.78 -8.81
CA ARG A 97 -12.53 -0.51 -8.62
C ARG A 97 -12.48 -1.25 -9.95
N ILE A 98 -11.26 -1.58 -10.41
CA ILE A 98 -11.01 -2.25 -11.69
C ILE A 98 -10.01 -3.37 -11.42
N ARG A 99 -10.44 -4.63 -11.60
CA ARG A 99 -9.71 -5.84 -11.23
C ARG A 99 -9.15 -6.62 -12.40
N ASN A 100 -9.83 -6.52 -13.55
CA ASN A 100 -9.44 -7.29 -14.73
C ASN A 100 -8.08 -6.77 -15.25
N PRO A 101 -7.06 -7.66 -15.37
CA PRO A 101 -5.75 -7.29 -15.92
C PRO A 101 -5.82 -6.69 -17.33
N GLU A 102 -6.77 -7.11 -18.14
CA GLU A 102 -6.96 -6.62 -19.52
C GLU A 102 -7.34 -5.14 -19.57
N TYR A 103 -8.02 -4.65 -18.53
CA TYR A 103 -8.45 -3.24 -18.46
C TYR A 103 -7.37 -2.29 -17.96
N ASN A 104 -6.30 -2.78 -17.34
CA ASN A 104 -5.29 -1.93 -16.71
C ASN A 104 -4.70 -0.89 -17.67
N ASN A 105 -4.29 -1.31 -18.85
CA ASN A 105 -3.67 -0.43 -19.85
C ASN A 105 -4.72 0.48 -20.50
N THR A 106 -5.89 -0.07 -20.84
CA THR A 106 -6.99 0.69 -21.45
C THR A 106 -7.48 1.80 -20.54
N VAL A 107 -7.78 1.48 -19.27
CA VAL A 107 -8.26 2.48 -18.30
C VAL A 107 -7.20 3.54 -18.02
N ARG A 108 -5.93 3.16 -17.99
CA ARG A 108 -4.84 4.13 -17.81
C ARG A 108 -4.76 5.13 -18.97
N LEU A 109 -5.04 4.66 -20.19
CA LEU A 109 -5.00 5.49 -21.40
C LEU A 109 -6.16 6.50 -21.43
N ILE A 110 -7.39 6.05 -21.07
CA ILE A 110 -8.62 6.86 -21.21
C ILE A 110 -9.15 7.36 -19.85
N LYS A 111 -8.28 7.42 -18.85
CA LYS A 111 -8.66 7.77 -17.46
C LYS A 111 -9.32 9.14 -17.36
N ASP A 112 -8.77 10.11 -18.07
CA ASP A 112 -9.23 11.50 -18.04
C ASP A 112 -10.57 11.65 -18.77
N GLU A 113 -10.77 10.97 -19.88
CA GLU A 113 -12.02 10.92 -20.63
C GLU A 113 -13.14 10.25 -19.83
N LEU A 114 -12.80 9.22 -19.04
CA LEU A 114 -13.73 8.57 -18.13
C LEU A 114 -14.03 9.42 -16.87
N GLY A 115 -13.33 10.54 -16.69
CA GLY A 115 -13.44 11.39 -15.52
C GLY A 115 -13.00 10.72 -14.21
N LEU A 116 -12.13 9.71 -14.30
CA LEU A 116 -11.64 8.98 -13.14
C LEU A 116 -10.52 9.75 -12.45
N SER A 117 -10.72 10.10 -11.19
CA SER A 117 -9.65 10.66 -10.35
C SER A 117 -8.64 9.58 -9.96
N MET A 118 -9.11 8.36 -9.68
CA MET A 118 -8.30 7.21 -9.32
C MET A 118 -8.94 5.90 -9.78
N SER A 119 -8.15 4.90 -10.14
CA SER A 119 -8.55 3.50 -10.24
C SER A 119 -7.83 2.67 -9.18
N ILE A 120 -8.53 1.72 -8.58
CA ILE A 120 -7.98 0.81 -7.58
C ILE A 120 -8.14 -0.64 -8.02
N ASN A 121 -7.10 -1.44 -7.75
CA ASN A 121 -7.10 -2.87 -7.99
C ASN A 121 -6.70 -3.58 -6.69
N PRO A 122 -7.68 -4.13 -5.94
CA PRO A 122 -7.43 -4.80 -4.67
C PRO A 122 -6.47 -5.98 -4.77
N GLU A 123 -6.59 -6.74 -5.86
CA GLU A 123 -5.80 -7.94 -6.08
C GLU A 123 -4.35 -7.58 -6.40
N GLN A 124 -4.12 -6.56 -7.22
CA GLN A 124 -2.78 -6.06 -7.50
C GLN A 124 -2.14 -5.40 -6.26
N ALA A 125 -2.94 -4.67 -5.47
CA ALA A 125 -2.47 -4.09 -4.21
C ALA A 125 -2.06 -5.18 -3.21
N ALA A 126 -2.84 -6.25 -3.09
CA ALA A 126 -2.50 -7.40 -2.26
C ALA A 126 -1.22 -8.11 -2.75
N ALA A 127 -1.08 -8.32 -4.07
CA ALA A 127 0.13 -8.91 -4.65
C ALA A 127 1.39 -8.09 -4.33
N ARG A 128 1.32 -6.76 -4.41
CA ARG A 128 2.42 -5.88 -4.01
C ARG A 128 2.75 -5.97 -2.53
N GLU A 129 1.74 -6.11 -1.68
CA GLU A 129 1.93 -6.26 -0.23
C GLU A 129 2.58 -7.61 0.10
N ILE A 130 2.15 -8.70 -0.56
CA ILE A 130 2.78 -10.01 -0.45
C ILE A 130 4.26 -9.92 -0.86
N LEU A 131 4.55 -9.35 -2.02
CA LEU A 131 5.93 -9.18 -2.48
C LEU A 131 6.78 -8.38 -1.49
N ARG A 132 6.20 -7.34 -0.87
CA ARG A 132 6.87 -6.56 0.18
C ARG A 132 7.15 -7.42 1.42
N ALA A 133 6.18 -8.23 1.86
CA ALA A 133 6.34 -9.12 3.01
C ALA A 133 7.39 -10.21 2.76
N ILE A 134 7.56 -10.67 1.52
CA ILE A 134 8.62 -11.60 1.12
C ILE A 134 10.00 -10.94 1.21
N ARG A 135 10.12 -9.69 0.75
CA ARG A 135 11.41 -8.98 0.69
C ARG A 135 11.87 -8.42 2.04
N PHE A 136 10.95 -8.09 2.92
CA PHE A 136 11.24 -7.51 4.23
C PHE A 136 10.78 -8.45 5.35
N SER A 137 11.64 -8.67 6.36
CA SER A 137 11.25 -9.45 7.53
C SER A 137 10.20 -8.72 8.38
N ASN A 138 9.46 -9.45 9.22
CA ASN A 138 8.46 -8.90 10.14
C ASN A 138 9.01 -7.84 11.11
N SER A 139 10.34 -7.80 11.29
CA SER A 139 10.98 -6.78 12.12
C SER A 139 11.05 -5.41 11.45
N ILE A 140 10.65 -5.29 10.17
CA ILE A 140 10.68 -4.06 9.38
C ILE A 140 9.26 -3.74 8.92
N LYS A 141 8.71 -2.65 9.46
CA LYS A 141 7.41 -2.14 9.01
C LYS A 141 7.64 -1.21 7.82
N VAL A 142 7.15 -1.58 6.63
CA VAL A 142 7.34 -0.81 5.40
C VAL A 142 6.03 -0.19 4.95
N SER A 143 6.07 1.09 4.61
CA SER A 143 4.95 1.84 4.01
C SER A 143 5.40 2.48 2.72
N SER A 144 4.59 2.38 1.68
CA SER A 144 4.90 2.95 0.36
C SER A 144 4.37 4.37 0.23
N PHE A 145 5.14 5.26 -0.38
CA PHE A 145 4.82 6.66 -0.61
C PHE A 145 5.10 7.09 -2.05
N ALA A 146 4.59 8.24 -2.47
CA ALA A 146 4.81 8.80 -3.81
C ALA A 146 4.46 7.80 -4.94
N LYS A 147 3.28 7.18 -4.87
CA LYS A 147 2.78 6.17 -5.82
C LYS A 147 3.69 4.93 -5.94
N GLY A 148 4.32 4.53 -4.83
CA GLY A 148 5.17 3.34 -4.77
C GLY A 148 6.63 3.57 -5.21
N ARG A 149 7.04 4.81 -5.44
CA ARG A 149 8.41 5.14 -5.85
C ARG A 149 9.39 5.14 -4.68
N ILE A 150 8.90 5.40 -3.48
CA ILE A 150 9.68 5.56 -2.25
C ILE A 150 9.04 4.73 -1.15
N GLU A 151 9.88 4.03 -0.42
CA GLU A 151 9.48 3.26 0.76
C GLU A 151 9.94 3.98 2.02
N LEU A 152 9.10 3.90 3.04
CA LEU A 152 9.39 4.31 4.41
C LEU A 152 9.47 3.04 5.26
N ALA A 153 10.64 2.71 5.75
CA ALA A 153 10.89 1.51 6.54
C ALA A 153 11.15 1.87 8.00
N GLU A 154 10.36 1.32 8.90
CA GLU A 154 10.55 1.48 10.34
C GLU A 154 11.12 0.20 10.93
N VAL A 155 12.19 0.32 11.70
CA VAL A 155 12.88 -0.80 12.34
C VAL A 155 13.25 -0.46 13.77
N LYS A 156 13.11 -1.43 14.67
CA LYS A 156 13.60 -1.34 16.05
C LYS A 156 15.04 -1.81 16.14
N ILE A 157 15.91 -0.99 16.68
CA ILE A 157 17.33 -1.33 16.87
C ILE A 157 17.44 -2.34 18.03
N LYS A 158 17.87 -3.56 17.68
CA LYS A 158 18.08 -4.65 18.64
C LYS A 158 19.39 -4.44 19.43
N GLU A 159 19.51 -5.13 20.54
CA GLU A 159 20.77 -5.26 21.29
C GLU A 159 21.85 -5.84 20.36
N ASN A 160 23.07 -5.31 20.46
CA ASN A 160 24.22 -5.67 19.59
C ASN A 160 24.04 -5.34 18.08
N SER A 161 23.10 -4.45 17.72
CA SER A 161 23.00 -4.00 16.33
C SER A 161 24.28 -3.27 15.91
N PRO A 162 24.79 -3.48 14.68
CA PRO A 162 25.91 -2.71 14.12
C PRO A 162 25.65 -1.20 14.02
N LEU A 163 24.40 -0.79 14.15
CA LEU A 163 23.99 0.62 14.13
C LEU A 163 24.04 1.28 15.51
N SER A 164 24.13 0.46 16.59
CA SER A 164 24.12 0.98 17.95
C SER A 164 25.38 1.80 18.23
N ASN A 165 25.21 2.92 18.95
CA ASN A 165 26.25 3.88 19.33
C ASN A 165 27.00 4.53 18.14
N MET A 166 26.42 4.53 16.92
CA MET A 166 27.00 5.18 15.75
C MET A 166 26.25 6.47 15.37
N ARG A 167 27.00 7.46 14.88
CA ARG A 167 26.39 8.66 14.27
C ARG A 167 25.88 8.31 12.86
N ILE A 168 24.79 8.91 12.47
CA ILE A 168 24.16 8.68 11.14
C ILE A 168 25.15 8.98 9.99
N CYS A 169 25.95 10.05 10.09
CA CYS A 169 26.97 10.34 9.07
C CYS A 169 28.02 9.24 8.93
N ASP A 170 28.41 8.59 10.04
CA ASP A 170 29.37 7.51 10.04
C ASP A 170 28.76 6.20 9.52
N ILE A 171 27.47 5.97 9.83
CA ILE A 171 26.71 4.83 9.27
C ILE A 171 26.67 4.95 7.75
N ASN A 172 26.22 6.08 7.21
CA ASN A 172 26.11 6.29 5.78
C ASN A 172 27.44 6.13 5.05
N ARG A 173 28.53 6.67 5.63
CA ARG A 173 29.88 6.54 5.09
C ARG A 173 30.36 5.07 5.11
N ARG A 174 30.23 4.38 6.23
CA ARG A 174 30.67 2.99 6.41
C ARG A 174 29.90 2.02 5.54
N MET A 175 28.56 2.20 5.44
CA MET A 175 27.71 1.32 4.67
C MET A 175 27.66 1.69 3.19
N LYS A 176 28.22 2.84 2.78
CA LYS A 176 28.07 3.40 1.42
C LYS A 176 26.59 3.33 0.99
N SER A 177 25.71 3.82 1.85
CA SER A 177 24.27 3.69 1.65
C SER A 177 23.68 5.00 1.15
N GLU A 178 22.65 4.88 0.32
CA GLU A 178 21.86 6.00 -0.20
C GLU A 178 20.51 6.12 0.52
N VAL A 179 20.37 5.49 1.71
CA VAL A 179 19.16 5.64 2.52
C VAL A 179 19.22 6.89 3.37
N LEU A 180 18.07 7.50 3.60
CA LEU A 180 17.95 8.66 4.47
C LEU A 180 17.23 8.28 5.76
N PHE A 181 17.83 8.65 6.91
CA PHE A 181 17.21 8.55 8.21
C PHE A 181 16.26 9.74 8.40
N VAL A 182 14.97 9.50 8.54
CA VAL A 182 13.95 10.56 8.60
C VAL A 182 13.35 10.75 9.98
N ALA A 183 13.38 9.72 10.83
CA ALA A 183 12.94 9.82 12.22
C ALA A 183 13.69 8.87 13.12
N VAL A 184 13.87 9.26 14.39
CA VAL A 184 14.31 8.42 15.50
C VAL A 184 13.32 8.59 16.63
N GLN A 185 12.66 7.51 17.04
CA GLN A 185 11.80 7.47 18.21
C GLN A 185 12.59 6.87 19.38
N ARG A 186 12.74 7.64 20.46
CA ARG A 186 13.48 7.28 21.66
C ARG A 186 12.68 7.67 22.89
N ASN A 187 12.43 6.72 23.80
CA ASN A 187 11.69 6.95 25.05
C ASN A 187 10.36 7.69 24.85
N GLY A 188 9.67 7.41 23.75
CA GLY A 188 8.41 8.05 23.41
C GLY A 188 8.55 9.41 22.71
N GLU A 189 9.72 9.99 22.60
CA GLU A 189 9.97 11.22 21.83
C GLU A 189 10.36 10.92 20.39
N VAL A 190 9.91 11.76 19.46
CA VAL A 190 10.26 11.68 18.04
C VAL A 190 11.24 12.81 17.70
N ILE A 191 12.38 12.42 17.15
CA ILE A 191 13.47 13.29 16.74
C ILE A 191 13.59 13.23 15.22
N ILE A 192 13.63 14.38 14.55
CA ILE A 192 14.11 14.45 13.16
C ILE A 192 15.63 14.52 13.22
N PRO A 193 16.32 13.46 12.73
CA PRO A 193 17.75 13.34 12.93
C PRO A 193 18.54 14.20 11.95
N ASN A 194 19.77 14.52 12.35
CA ASN A 194 20.82 15.04 11.47
C ASN A 194 22.02 14.10 11.44
N GLY A 195 23.05 14.44 10.66
CA GLY A 195 24.23 13.59 10.53
C GLY A 195 24.96 13.27 11.85
N ASN A 196 24.87 14.15 12.86
CA ASN A 196 25.50 13.99 14.17
C ASN A 196 24.64 13.20 15.16
N THR A 197 23.39 12.89 14.82
CA THR A 197 22.50 12.11 15.69
C THR A 197 23.07 10.71 15.87
N VAL A 198 23.21 10.28 17.12
CA VAL A 198 23.66 8.94 17.50
C VAL A 198 22.44 8.02 17.64
N ILE A 199 22.50 6.85 17.02
CA ILE A 199 21.50 5.79 17.13
C ILE A 199 21.85 4.91 18.35
N TYR A 200 20.88 4.58 19.19
CA TYR A 200 21.04 3.71 20.33
C TYR A 200 20.18 2.45 20.25
N GLU A 201 20.50 1.51 21.07
CA GLU A 201 19.66 0.32 21.29
C GLU A 201 18.25 0.71 21.72
N LYS A 202 17.25 -0.05 21.31
CA LYS A 202 15.82 0.17 21.55
C LYS A 202 15.24 1.39 20.81
N ASP A 203 16.05 2.23 20.14
CA ASP A 203 15.53 3.23 19.22
C ASP A 203 14.67 2.57 18.14
N ARG A 204 13.60 3.24 17.75
CA ARG A 204 12.82 2.89 16.57
C ARG A 204 13.18 3.91 15.49
N VAL A 205 13.79 3.44 14.42
CA VAL A 205 14.33 4.30 13.38
C VAL A 205 13.50 4.17 12.11
N THR A 206 13.10 5.29 11.55
CA THR A 206 12.45 5.33 10.24
C THR A 206 13.45 5.78 9.19
N LEU A 207 13.60 4.96 8.15
CA LEU A 207 14.45 5.21 7.01
C LEU A 207 13.61 5.35 5.74
N THR A 208 14.16 6.03 4.75
CA THR A 208 13.53 6.11 3.43
C THR A 208 14.55 5.85 2.32
N GLY A 209 14.07 5.20 1.26
CA GLY A 209 14.85 4.83 0.09
C GLY A 209 13.97 4.14 -0.95
N SER A 210 14.54 3.80 -2.10
CA SER A 210 13.93 2.80 -2.97
C SER A 210 13.95 1.43 -2.29
N THR A 211 13.04 0.55 -2.68
CA THR A 211 12.97 -0.83 -2.14
C THR A 211 14.34 -1.51 -2.16
N THR A 212 15.06 -1.39 -3.29
CA THR A 212 16.39 -1.99 -3.47
C THR A 212 17.47 -1.35 -2.57
N GLN A 213 17.40 -0.05 -2.33
CA GLN A 213 18.36 0.65 -1.45
C GLN A 213 18.15 0.23 0.01
N LEU A 214 16.90 0.17 0.47
CA LEU A 214 16.56 -0.27 1.82
C LEU A 214 16.96 -1.73 2.05
N GLU A 215 16.66 -2.61 1.10
CA GLU A 215 17.01 -4.04 1.17
C GLU A 215 18.54 -4.21 1.29
N LYS A 216 19.31 -3.60 0.39
CA LYS A 216 20.78 -3.64 0.44
C LYS A 216 21.33 -3.10 1.77
N PHE A 217 20.72 -2.03 2.28
CA PHE A 217 21.10 -1.47 3.58
C PHE A 217 20.84 -2.46 4.72
N PHE A 218 19.62 -3.02 4.79
CA PHE A 218 19.24 -3.94 5.86
C PHE A 218 20.03 -5.25 5.84
N ILE A 219 20.43 -5.73 4.66
CA ILE A 219 21.36 -6.87 4.53
C ILE A 219 22.73 -6.49 5.10
N LYS A 220 23.29 -5.33 4.71
CA LYS A 220 24.61 -4.88 5.20
C LYS A 220 24.68 -4.71 6.71
N VAL A 221 23.58 -4.30 7.34
CA VAL A 221 23.50 -4.12 8.80
C VAL A 221 22.99 -5.37 9.53
N GLY A 222 22.81 -6.50 8.82
CA GLY A 222 22.43 -7.77 9.42
C GLY A 222 20.99 -7.83 9.95
N ILE A 223 20.11 -6.92 9.53
CA ILE A 223 18.69 -6.93 9.88
C ILE A 223 17.92 -7.88 8.97
N LEU A 224 18.27 -7.92 7.67
CA LEU A 224 17.79 -8.91 6.71
C LEU A 224 18.87 -9.97 6.49
N SER A 225 18.42 -11.21 6.31
CA SER A 225 19.30 -12.29 5.87
C SER A 225 19.78 -12.02 4.43
N ASN A 226 21.03 -12.39 4.14
CA ASN A 226 21.55 -12.38 2.77
C ASN A 226 21.04 -13.58 1.94
N ARG A 227 20.15 -14.40 2.51
CA ARG A 227 19.52 -15.51 1.80
C ARG A 227 18.56 -14.94 0.78
N THR A 228 18.86 -15.15 -0.49
CA THR A 228 17.95 -14.83 -1.59
C THR A 228 16.74 -15.77 -1.52
N VAL A 229 15.55 -15.23 -1.55
CA VAL A 229 14.33 -15.98 -1.75
C VAL A 229 14.25 -16.33 -3.24
N ASN A 230 14.27 -17.62 -3.57
CA ASN A 230 14.18 -18.07 -4.94
C ASN A 230 12.94 -18.93 -5.20
N GLU A 231 12.63 -19.86 -4.28
CA GLU A 231 11.58 -20.86 -4.46
C GLU A 231 10.27 -20.42 -3.78
N VAL A 232 9.22 -20.23 -4.57
CA VAL A 232 7.91 -19.74 -4.09
C VAL A 232 6.81 -20.72 -4.47
N MET A 233 6.09 -21.24 -3.49
CA MET A 233 4.88 -22.04 -3.70
C MET A 233 3.65 -21.22 -3.38
N ILE A 234 2.67 -21.21 -4.31
CA ILE A 234 1.40 -20.50 -4.18
C ILE A 234 0.26 -21.51 -4.30
N VAL A 235 -0.64 -21.53 -3.33
CA VAL A 235 -1.86 -22.33 -3.37
C VAL A 235 -3.06 -21.43 -3.69
N GLY A 236 -3.73 -21.71 -4.82
CA GLY A 236 -4.85 -20.97 -5.36
C GLY A 236 -4.46 -20.07 -6.54
N GLY A 237 -5.02 -20.34 -7.73
CA GLY A 237 -4.75 -19.67 -9.00
C GLY A 237 -5.68 -18.48 -9.30
N GLY A 238 -5.96 -17.66 -8.28
CA GLY A 238 -6.84 -16.49 -8.40
C GLY A 238 -6.17 -15.26 -8.99
N ARG A 239 -6.89 -14.12 -9.02
CA ARG A 239 -6.37 -12.85 -9.55
C ARG A 239 -5.14 -12.33 -8.80
N ILE A 240 -5.06 -12.54 -7.48
CA ILE A 240 -3.87 -12.14 -6.71
C ILE A 240 -2.67 -12.91 -7.22
N THR A 241 -2.81 -14.23 -7.40
CA THR A 241 -1.76 -15.11 -7.95
C THR A 241 -1.31 -14.64 -9.32
N TYR A 242 -2.24 -14.27 -10.21
CA TYR A 242 -1.91 -13.71 -11.52
C TYR A 242 -0.96 -12.49 -11.42
N TYR A 243 -1.31 -11.49 -10.60
CA TYR A 243 -0.47 -10.30 -10.45
C TYR A 243 0.84 -10.61 -9.74
N LEU A 244 0.80 -11.47 -8.72
CA LEU A 244 1.97 -11.83 -7.93
C LEU A 244 2.98 -12.63 -8.76
N THR A 245 2.54 -13.63 -9.52
CA THR A 245 3.39 -14.45 -10.39
C THR A 245 4.16 -13.60 -11.37
N ASN A 246 3.50 -12.62 -12.03
CA ASN A 246 4.20 -11.70 -12.92
C ASN A 246 5.34 -10.96 -12.21
N MET A 247 5.08 -10.44 -10.99
CA MET A 247 6.07 -9.69 -10.21
C MET A 247 7.23 -10.58 -9.74
N LEU A 248 6.95 -11.82 -9.35
CA LEU A 248 7.97 -12.77 -8.89
C LEU A 248 8.88 -13.22 -10.03
N LEU A 249 8.30 -13.55 -11.19
CA LEU A 249 9.06 -13.94 -12.39
C LEU A 249 9.94 -12.78 -12.92
N GLU A 250 9.46 -11.53 -12.87
CA GLU A 250 10.27 -10.34 -13.21
C GLU A 250 11.50 -10.18 -12.29
N LEU A 251 11.45 -10.73 -11.08
CA LEU A 251 12.56 -10.74 -10.12
C LEU A 251 13.44 -11.99 -10.24
N GLY A 252 13.13 -12.91 -11.16
CA GLY A 252 13.88 -14.14 -11.40
C GLY A 252 13.63 -15.23 -10.36
N MET A 253 12.50 -15.21 -9.66
CA MET A 253 12.11 -16.24 -8.70
C MET A 253 11.41 -17.39 -9.43
N ASP A 254 11.62 -18.62 -8.93
CA ASP A 254 10.93 -19.82 -9.40
C ASP A 254 9.57 -19.94 -8.71
N VAL A 255 8.50 -20.00 -9.49
CA VAL A 255 7.13 -19.97 -8.98
C VAL A 255 6.41 -21.27 -9.31
N LYS A 256 5.93 -21.94 -8.26
CA LYS A 256 5.09 -23.12 -8.33
C LYS A 256 3.68 -22.77 -7.86
N ILE A 257 2.65 -23.07 -8.68
CA ILE A 257 1.24 -22.75 -8.41
C ILE A 257 0.44 -24.04 -8.35
N ILE A 258 -0.30 -24.26 -7.26
CA ILE A 258 -1.24 -25.36 -7.10
C ILE A 258 -2.66 -24.78 -7.20
N GLU A 259 -3.44 -25.29 -8.16
CA GLU A 259 -4.82 -24.84 -8.41
C GLU A 259 -5.74 -26.02 -8.69
N ILE A 260 -6.90 -26.06 -8.03
CA ILE A 260 -7.87 -27.15 -8.13
C ILE A 260 -8.70 -27.07 -9.42
N ASN A 261 -8.83 -25.89 -10.02
CA ASN A 261 -9.62 -25.70 -11.24
C ASN A 261 -8.74 -25.84 -12.49
N LYS A 262 -9.03 -26.85 -13.29
CA LYS A 262 -8.28 -27.18 -14.51
C LYS A 262 -8.22 -26.04 -15.52
N ASP A 263 -9.33 -25.32 -15.73
CA ASP A 263 -9.39 -24.23 -16.72
C ASP A 263 -8.52 -23.05 -16.26
N LYS A 264 -8.47 -22.77 -14.96
CA LYS A 264 -7.54 -21.77 -14.42
C LYS A 264 -6.08 -22.21 -14.58
N CYS A 265 -5.78 -23.50 -14.39
CA CYS A 265 -4.42 -24.02 -14.66
C CYS A 265 -4.00 -23.78 -16.09
N VAL A 266 -4.85 -24.10 -17.07
CA VAL A 266 -4.56 -23.87 -18.50
C VAL A 266 -4.27 -22.39 -18.76
N ASN A 267 -5.14 -21.49 -18.29
CA ASN A 267 -4.94 -20.05 -18.44
C ASN A 267 -3.64 -19.54 -17.81
N LEU A 268 -3.25 -20.08 -16.65
CA LEU A 268 -2.01 -19.71 -15.99
C LEU A 268 -0.77 -20.19 -16.74
N VAL A 269 -0.79 -21.43 -17.27
CA VAL A 269 0.32 -21.96 -18.10
C VAL A 269 0.50 -21.15 -19.36
N GLU A 270 -0.59 -20.79 -20.05
CA GLU A 270 -0.53 -19.96 -21.27
C GLU A 270 0.05 -18.58 -20.96
N LYS A 271 -0.30 -18.00 -19.82
CA LYS A 271 0.12 -16.66 -19.44
C LYS A 271 1.53 -16.61 -18.85
N PHE A 272 1.92 -17.62 -18.09
CA PHE A 272 3.18 -17.70 -17.36
C PHE A 272 3.91 -19.02 -17.68
N PRO A 273 4.44 -19.19 -18.90
CA PRO A 273 5.10 -20.45 -19.31
C PRO A 273 6.38 -20.76 -18.52
N GLN A 274 6.88 -19.80 -17.74
CA GLN A 274 8.04 -19.96 -16.86
C GLN A 274 7.65 -20.48 -15.46
N ALA A 275 6.38 -20.41 -15.08
CA ALA A 275 5.89 -20.91 -13.81
C ALA A 275 5.48 -22.40 -13.92
N THR A 276 5.73 -23.16 -12.88
CA THR A 276 5.22 -24.54 -12.76
C THR A 276 3.79 -24.51 -12.23
N VAL A 277 2.83 -24.98 -13.02
CA VAL A 277 1.41 -25.01 -12.61
C VAL A 277 0.96 -26.46 -12.44
N ILE A 278 0.45 -26.77 -11.24
CA ILE A 278 0.02 -28.10 -10.82
C ILE A 278 -1.49 -28.09 -10.64
N HIS A 279 -2.17 -29.00 -11.34
CA HIS A 279 -3.59 -29.21 -11.14
C HIS A 279 -3.79 -30.16 -9.97
N GLY A 280 -4.28 -29.65 -8.84
CA GLY A 280 -4.48 -30.44 -7.63
C GLY A 280 -5.15 -29.64 -6.51
N ASP A 281 -5.56 -30.38 -5.48
CA ASP A 281 -6.11 -29.80 -4.26
C ASP A 281 -4.97 -29.38 -3.32
N GLY A 282 -4.80 -28.10 -3.10
CA GLY A 282 -3.75 -27.55 -2.22
C GLY A 282 -4.00 -27.79 -0.72
N THR A 283 -5.12 -28.42 -0.34
CA THR A 283 -5.35 -28.90 1.03
C THR A 283 -4.84 -30.34 1.23
N ASP A 284 -4.46 -31.01 0.15
CA ASP A 284 -3.83 -32.33 0.19
C ASP A 284 -2.36 -32.21 0.59
N HIS A 285 -2.06 -32.64 1.81
CA HIS A 285 -0.73 -32.59 2.38
C HIS A 285 0.28 -33.48 1.63
N GLU A 286 -0.17 -34.64 1.11
CA GLU A 286 0.69 -35.54 0.34
C GLU A 286 1.11 -34.89 -0.99
N LEU A 287 0.19 -34.18 -1.65
CA LEU A 287 0.50 -33.40 -2.83
C LEU A 287 1.53 -32.30 -2.53
N LEU A 288 1.34 -31.54 -1.45
CA LEU A 288 2.28 -30.48 -1.08
C LEU A 288 3.70 -31.00 -0.87
N LEU A 289 3.83 -32.15 -0.17
CA LEU A 289 5.12 -32.78 0.07
C LEU A 289 5.75 -33.35 -1.21
N SER A 290 4.94 -34.00 -2.06
CA SER A 290 5.41 -34.53 -3.35
C SER A 290 5.91 -33.43 -4.29
N GLU A 291 5.42 -32.20 -4.11
CA GLU A 291 5.84 -31.02 -4.85
C GLU A 291 6.97 -30.22 -4.15
N SER A 292 7.72 -30.89 -3.26
CA SER A 292 8.91 -30.35 -2.58
C SER A 292 8.61 -29.14 -1.69
N LEU A 293 7.50 -29.17 -0.91
CA LEU A 293 7.15 -28.09 0.02
C LEU A 293 8.32 -27.71 0.95
N GLU A 294 9.10 -28.71 1.41
CA GLU A 294 10.21 -28.52 2.35
C GLU A 294 11.40 -27.73 1.75
N GLU A 295 11.49 -27.65 0.43
CA GLU A 295 12.53 -26.91 -0.30
C GLU A 295 12.13 -25.45 -0.56
N MET A 296 10.88 -25.09 -0.32
CA MET A 296 10.36 -23.75 -0.60
C MET A 296 10.87 -22.72 0.41
N ASP A 297 11.30 -21.58 -0.09
CA ASP A 297 11.63 -20.42 0.74
C ASP A 297 10.37 -19.73 1.25
N VAL A 298 9.31 -19.69 0.41
CA VAL A 298 8.05 -18.99 0.66
C VAL A 298 6.87 -19.88 0.30
N PHE A 299 5.87 -19.91 1.19
CA PHE A 299 4.57 -20.53 0.95
C PHE A 299 3.45 -19.51 1.10
N ILE A 300 2.57 -19.42 0.10
CA ILE A 300 1.50 -18.41 0.05
C ILE A 300 0.16 -19.09 -0.19
N ALA A 301 -0.75 -18.97 0.77
CA ALA A 301 -2.09 -19.54 0.69
C ALA A 301 -3.12 -18.49 0.25
N LEU A 302 -3.65 -18.62 -0.97
CA LEU A 302 -4.55 -17.66 -1.63
C LEU A 302 -5.88 -18.28 -2.06
N THR A 303 -6.33 -19.36 -1.42
CA THR A 303 -7.64 -19.94 -1.70
C THR A 303 -8.77 -18.99 -1.28
N ASP A 304 -10.03 -19.33 -1.59
CA ASP A 304 -11.17 -18.50 -1.18
C ASP A 304 -11.65 -18.78 0.25
N ASN A 305 -11.07 -19.77 0.92
CA ASN A 305 -11.39 -20.19 2.28
C ASN A 305 -10.30 -19.76 3.27
N ASP A 306 -10.65 -18.87 4.20
CA ASP A 306 -9.73 -18.33 5.19
C ASP A 306 -9.18 -19.41 6.14
N GLU A 307 -10.02 -20.37 6.55
CA GLU A 307 -9.66 -21.47 7.45
C GLU A 307 -8.66 -22.42 6.80
N GLU A 308 -8.92 -22.81 5.54
CA GLU A 308 -7.98 -23.62 4.75
C GLU A 308 -6.64 -22.94 4.60
N ASN A 309 -6.64 -21.64 4.25
CA ASN A 309 -5.41 -20.87 4.12
C ASN A 309 -4.58 -20.89 5.41
N VAL A 310 -5.22 -20.79 6.58
CA VAL A 310 -4.52 -20.88 7.87
C VAL A 310 -3.97 -22.28 8.11
N ILE A 311 -4.76 -23.33 7.89
CA ILE A 311 -4.36 -24.73 8.14
C ILE A 311 -3.17 -25.13 7.26
N ILE A 312 -3.24 -24.90 5.94
CA ILE A 312 -2.13 -25.26 5.03
C ILE A 312 -0.90 -24.40 5.27
N SER A 313 -1.07 -23.17 5.76
CA SER A 313 0.03 -22.32 6.16
C SER A 313 0.74 -22.84 7.41
N MET A 314 0.00 -23.31 8.41
CA MET A 314 0.57 -23.98 9.59
C MET A 314 1.29 -25.27 9.20
N PHE A 315 0.74 -26.04 8.27
CA PHE A 315 1.39 -27.23 7.75
C PHE A 315 2.73 -26.90 7.09
N ALA A 316 2.77 -25.92 6.20
CA ALA A 316 4.01 -25.46 5.56
C ALA A 316 5.04 -24.98 6.59
N GLN A 317 4.61 -24.21 7.59
CA GLN A 317 5.48 -23.74 8.67
C GLN A 317 6.08 -24.89 9.49
N SER A 318 5.28 -25.93 9.78
CA SER A 318 5.74 -27.12 10.53
C SER A 318 6.77 -27.96 9.75
N HIS A 319 6.81 -27.83 8.41
CA HIS A 319 7.78 -28.48 7.52
C HIS A 319 8.97 -27.59 7.13
N GLY A 320 9.18 -26.49 7.88
CA GLY A 320 10.42 -25.71 7.78
C GLY A 320 10.39 -24.54 6.83
N VAL A 321 9.24 -24.27 6.15
CA VAL A 321 9.11 -23.06 5.33
C VAL A 321 9.18 -21.82 6.20
N THR A 322 10.14 -20.94 5.90
CA THR A 322 10.45 -19.79 6.78
C THR A 322 9.50 -18.61 6.60
N HIS A 323 9.01 -18.41 5.39
CA HIS A 323 8.08 -17.31 5.07
C HIS A 323 6.74 -17.89 4.65
N VAL A 324 5.73 -17.73 5.51
CA VAL A 324 4.38 -18.24 5.26
C VAL A 324 3.38 -17.10 5.31
N LEU A 325 2.55 -16.99 4.26
CA LEU A 325 1.66 -15.83 4.03
C LEU A 325 0.22 -16.30 3.71
N PRO A 326 -0.65 -16.49 4.71
CA PRO A 326 -2.06 -16.77 4.47
C PRO A 326 -2.86 -15.53 4.08
N LYS A 327 -3.74 -15.66 3.08
CA LYS A 327 -4.81 -14.69 2.84
C LYS A 327 -5.93 -14.93 3.84
N VAL A 328 -6.29 -13.92 4.63
CA VAL A 328 -7.35 -13.97 5.61
C VAL A 328 -8.23 -12.73 5.52
N ASN A 329 -9.52 -12.91 5.25
CA ASN A 329 -10.47 -11.81 5.14
C ASN A 329 -11.18 -11.49 6.46
N ARG A 330 -11.26 -12.44 7.41
CA ARG A 330 -11.94 -12.26 8.69
C ARG A 330 -11.02 -11.66 9.73
N VAL A 331 -11.38 -10.46 10.21
CA VAL A 331 -10.62 -9.74 11.27
C VAL A 331 -10.55 -10.52 12.58
N SER A 332 -11.61 -11.31 12.87
CA SER A 332 -11.68 -12.10 14.08
C SER A 332 -10.59 -13.17 14.21
N LEU A 333 -9.97 -13.54 13.08
CA LEU A 333 -8.86 -14.48 13.07
C LEU A 333 -7.50 -13.81 13.37
N GLY A 334 -7.39 -12.48 13.30
CA GLY A 334 -6.12 -11.78 13.49
C GLY A 334 -5.41 -12.13 14.81
N PHE A 335 -6.15 -12.10 15.92
CA PHE A 335 -5.59 -12.48 17.23
C PHE A 335 -5.12 -13.94 17.29
N LEU A 336 -5.79 -14.84 16.56
CA LEU A 336 -5.39 -16.24 16.47
C LEU A 336 -4.12 -16.40 15.65
N LEU A 337 -3.99 -15.66 14.55
CA LEU A 337 -2.82 -15.70 13.67
C LEU A 337 -1.54 -15.28 14.41
N ASP A 338 -1.61 -14.21 15.20
CA ASP A 338 -0.48 -13.75 16.03
C ASP A 338 -0.01 -14.86 16.99
N LYS A 339 -0.97 -15.57 17.64
CA LYS A 339 -0.66 -16.69 18.53
C LYS A 339 -0.07 -17.91 17.81
N LEU A 340 -0.44 -18.12 16.56
CA LEU A 340 0.05 -19.20 15.72
C LEU A 340 1.38 -18.88 15.04
N GLY A 341 1.92 -17.67 15.23
CA GLY A 341 3.15 -17.23 14.56
C GLY A 341 2.96 -16.90 13.06
N LEU A 342 1.70 -16.74 12.62
CA LEU A 342 1.34 -16.36 11.25
C LEU A 342 1.11 -14.84 11.15
N GLU A 343 2.08 -14.05 11.64
CA GLU A 343 1.96 -12.58 11.74
C GLU A 343 1.81 -11.87 10.39
N ASN A 344 2.21 -12.52 9.29
CA ASN A 344 2.20 -11.97 7.92
C ASN A 344 0.91 -12.30 7.15
N SER A 345 -0.24 -12.18 7.76
CA SER A 345 -1.50 -12.41 7.03
C SER A 345 -1.85 -11.27 6.09
N ILE A 346 -2.37 -11.61 4.92
CA ILE A 346 -2.79 -10.65 3.89
C ILE A 346 -4.31 -10.48 3.90
N THR A 347 -4.76 -9.24 4.06
CA THR A 347 -6.19 -8.91 4.04
C THR A 347 -6.51 -7.89 2.95
N PRO A 348 -6.81 -8.32 1.73
CA PRO A 348 -6.94 -7.44 0.54
C PRO A 348 -7.95 -6.30 0.71
N LYS A 349 -9.06 -6.54 1.41
CA LYS A 349 -10.09 -5.51 1.64
C LYS A 349 -9.57 -4.34 2.48
N PHE A 350 -8.71 -4.58 3.47
CA PHE A 350 -8.14 -3.50 4.29
C PHE A 350 -7.04 -2.75 3.57
N ILE A 351 -6.22 -3.46 2.78
CA ILE A 351 -5.20 -2.82 1.94
C ILE A 351 -5.86 -1.78 1.04
N THR A 352 -6.97 -2.18 0.39
CA THR A 352 -7.72 -1.29 -0.50
C THR A 352 -8.39 -0.15 0.25
N ALA A 353 -9.06 -0.44 1.36
CA ALA A 353 -9.72 0.59 2.15
C ALA A 353 -8.71 1.63 2.66
N ASN A 354 -7.55 1.19 3.15
CA ASN A 354 -6.47 2.09 3.57
C ASN A 354 -5.96 2.96 2.42
N GLN A 355 -5.81 2.43 1.20
CA GLN A 355 -5.40 3.24 0.04
C GLN A 355 -6.41 4.34 -0.28
N ILE A 356 -7.72 4.03 -0.20
CA ILE A 356 -8.76 5.02 -0.43
C ILE A 356 -8.79 6.06 0.69
N VAL A 357 -8.69 5.64 1.94
CA VAL A 357 -8.64 6.55 3.10
C VAL A 357 -7.45 7.51 2.98
N GLN A 358 -6.27 7.00 2.62
CA GLN A 358 -5.11 7.85 2.36
C GLN A 358 -5.37 8.86 1.24
N TYR A 359 -6.03 8.44 0.17
CA TYR A 359 -6.42 9.34 -0.92
C TYR A 359 -7.42 10.41 -0.46
N VAL A 360 -8.45 10.03 0.33
CA VAL A 360 -9.44 10.97 0.89
C VAL A 360 -8.79 11.97 1.83
N ARG A 361 -7.89 11.52 2.70
CA ARG A 361 -7.11 12.40 3.58
C ARG A 361 -6.26 13.39 2.79
N ALA A 362 -5.59 12.92 1.73
CA ALA A 362 -4.84 13.78 0.83
C ALA A 362 -5.74 14.84 0.17
N MET A 363 -6.93 14.44 -0.30
CA MET A 363 -7.92 15.38 -0.86
C MET A 363 -8.38 16.44 0.15
N GLN A 364 -8.64 16.07 1.39
CA GLN A 364 -9.04 17.04 2.43
C GLN A 364 -7.95 18.08 2.68
N ASN A 365 -6.71 17.65 2.69
CA ASN A 365 -5.57 18.52 2.91
C ASN A 365 -5.26 19.41 1.69
N THR A 366 -5.72 19.00 0.48
CA THR A 366 -5.52 19.75 -0.77
C THR A 366 -6.55 20.83 -1.04
N VAL A 367 -7.66 20.89 -0.30
CA VAL A 367 -8.61 22.01 -0.42
C VAL A 367 -7.93 23.28 0.08
N GLY A 368 -7.37 24.06 -0.85
CA GLY A 368 -6.59 25.27 -0.56
C GLY A 368 -5.11 25.02 -0.25
N SER A 369 -4.56 23.84 -0.55
CA SER A 369 -3.14 23.51 -0.37
C SER A 369 -2.50 22.95 -1.65
N ASN A 370 -1.17 23.03 -1.74
CA ASN A 370 -0.38 22.46 -2.84
C ASN A 370 0.15 21.05 -2.54
N VAL A 371 -0.41 20.37 -1.53
CA VAL A 371 -0.03 18.99 -1.12
C VAL A 371 -0.65 17.99 -2.08
N GLU A 372 0.15 17.16 -2.75
CA GLU A 372 -0.33 16.09 -3.63
C GLU A 372 -0.61 14.77 -2.86
N SER A 373 0.12 14.51 -1.77
CA SER A 373 -0.02 13.31 -0.96
C SER A 373 0.44 13.56 0.47
N LEU A 374 -0.21 12.92 1.44
CA LEU A 374 0.14 12.98 2.86
C LEU A 374 0.02 11.59 3.49
N ILE A 375 1.04 11.18 4.24
CA ILE A 375 1.03 10.00 5.10
C ILE A 375 1.47 10.41 6.50
N LYS A 376 0.76 9.92 7.51
CA LYS A 376 1.17 10.04 8.90
C LYS A 376 2.10 8.91 9.29
N LEU A 377 3.16 9.24 10.00
CA LEU A 377 4.24 8.37 10.42
C LEU A 377 4.42 8.41 11.94
N VAL A 378 5.02 7.35 12.49
CA VAL A 378 5.43 7.28 13.90
C VAL A 378 4.26 7.63 14.81
N ASP A 379 3.19 6.83 14.79
CA ASP A 379 1.99 7.02 15.58
C ASP A 379 1.36 8.43 15.43
N ASP A 380 1.22 8.89 14.17
CA ASP A 380 0.63 10.19 13.77
C ASP A 380 1.42 11.45 14.24
N ARG A 381 2.67 11.29 14.68
CA ARG A 381 3.51 12.40 15.18
C ARG A 381 4.37 13.07 14.11
N LEU A 382 4.51 12.46 12.95
CA LEU A 382 5.17 13.03 11.79
C LEU A 382 4.25 12.95 10.59
N GLU A 383 4.42 13.89 9.68
CA GLU A 383 3.75 13.90 8.39
C GLU A 383 4.79 13.79 7.28
N ALA A 384 4.60 12.86 6.34
CA ALA A 384 5.28 12.85 5.05
C ALA A 384 4.36 13.49 4.03
N LEU A 385 4.79 14.59 3.43
CA LEU A 385 4.02 15.38 2.48
C LEU A 385 4.72 15.40 1.13
N GLU A 386 3.93 15.28 0.07
CA GLU A 386 4.39 15.43 -1.31
C GLU A 386 3.84 16.73 -1.89
N PHE A 387 4.72 17.63 -2.31
CA PHE A 387 4.38 18.90 -2.93
C PHE A 387 4.84 18.95 -4.38
N ARG A 388 4.01 19.51 -5.24
CA ARG A 388 4.44 19.88 -6.58
C ARG A 388 4.88 21.34 -6.62
N VAL A 389 6.07 21.59 -7.11
CA VAL A 389 6.64 22.93 -7.23
C VAL A 389 5.94 23.68 -8.34
N ARG A 390 5.35 24.84 -8.00
CA ARG A 390 4.65 25.75 -8.91
C ARG A 390 5.38 27.09 -8.96
N ASP A 391 4.95 27.97 -9.85
CA ASP A 391 5.54 29.30 -10.09
C ASP A 391 5.60 30.21 -8.85
N ASN A 392 4.72 29.97 -7.87
CA ASN A 392 4.67 30.71 -6.61
C ASN A 392 5.71 30.26 -5.57
N CYS A 393 6.53 29.27 -5.85
CA CYS A 393 7.58 28.79 -4.95
C CYS A 393 8.72 29.82 -4.85
N ARG A 394 9.06 30.23 -3.61
CA ARG A 394 10.01 31.32 -3.32
C ARG A 394 11.48 30.90 -3.42
N PHE A 395 11.79 29.63 -3.55
CA PHE A 395 13.14 29.08 -3.50
C PHE A 395 13.51 28.18 -4.69
N ILE A 396 12.93 28.48 -5.85
CA ILE A 396 13.31 27.81 -7.10
C ILE A 396 14.80 28.09 -7.39
N ASP A 397 15.53 27.01 -7.74
CA ASP A 397 16.96 27.01 -8.08
C ASP A 397 17.90 27.49 -6.96
N VAL A 398 17.44 27.52 -5.70
CA VAL A 398 18.25 27.79 -4.53
C VAL A 398 18.70 26.44 -3.90
N PRO A 399 20.00 26.26 -3.56
CA PRO A 399 20.48 25.08 -2.86
C PRO A 399 19.77 24.92 -1.51
N ILE A 400 19.37 23.70 -1.17
CA ILE A 400 18.63 23.42 0.09
C ILE A 400 19.43 23.89 1.33
N LYS A 401 20.77 23.80 1.32
CA LYS A 401 21.64 24.26 2.40
C LYS A 401 21.56 25.77 2.68
N ASP A 402 21.15 26.53 1.69
CA ASP A 402 21.05 28.00 1.76
C ASP A 402 19.64 28.47 2.15
N LEU A 403 18.71 27.51 2.32
CA LEU A 403 17.34 27.77 2.76
C LEU A 403 17.25 27.80 4.29
N ASN A 404 16.52 28.80 4.82
CA ASN A 404 16.19 28.86 6.24
C ASN A 404 14.98 27.99 6.54
N ILE A 405 15.18 26.66 6.60
CA ILE A 405 14.11 25.69 6.83
C ILE A 405 13.74 25.66 8.31
N CYS A 406 12.42 25.64 8.60
CA CYS A 406 11.86 25.54 9.93
C CYS A 406 12.41 24.30 10.68
N LYS A 407 12.66 24.43 12.00
CA LYS A 407 13.07 23.32 12.84
C LYS A 407 12.01 22.21 12.83
N GLY A 408 12.44 20.97 12.71
CA GLY A 408 11.53 19.81 12.68
C GLY A 408 10.98 19.49 11.30
N ILE A 409 11.60 20.01 10.24
CA ILE A 409 11.29 19.70 8.85
C ILE A 409 12.57 19.22 8.14
N ILE A 410 12.43 18.20 7.29
CA ILE A 410 13.48 17.73 6.40
C ILE A 410 12.91 17.53 4.99
N ILE A 411 13.63 18.04 3.98
CA ILE A 411 13.37 17.70 2.59
C ILE A 411 14.04 16.36 2.31
N ALA A 412 13.24 15.33 2.07
CA ALA A 412 13.73 13.97 1.92
C ALA A 412 14.08 13.61 0.49
N TYR A 413 13.23 13.97 -0.47
CA TYR A 413 13.41 13.66 -1.89
C TYR A 413 13.00 14.81 -2.77
N VAL A 414 13.70 14.90 -3.92
CA VAL A 414 13.29 15.72 -5.05
C VAL A 414 13.19 14.84 -6.28
N THR A 415 12.04 14.89 -6.94
CA THR A 415 11.77 14.16 -8.19
C THR A 415 11.77 15.15 -9.33
N HIS A 416 12.78 15.06 -10.21
CA HIS A 416 12.90 15.85 -11.42
C HIS A 416 12.65 14.97 -12.65
N LYS A 417 11.71 15.34 -13.52
CA LYS A 417 11.37 14.58 -14.75
C LYS A 417 11.15 13.07 -14.50
N GLY A 418 10.51 12.73 -13.39
CA GLY A 418 10.21 11.33 -13.03
C GLY A 418 11.33 10.57 -12.32
N VAL A 419 12.53 11.14 -12.18
CA VAL A 419 13.66 10.55 -11.45
C VAL A 419 13.71 11.11 -10.03
N SER A 420 13.49 10.24 -9.03
CA SER A 420 13.55 10.61 -7.61
C SER A 420 14.97 10.43 -7.07
N LYS A 421 15.50 11.45 -6.38
CA LYS A 421 16.80 11.41 -5.70
C LYS A 421 16.65 11.87 -4.25
N VAL A 422 17.44 11.29 -3.37
CA VAL A 422 17.60 11.79 -2.00
C VAL A 422 18.09 13.23 -2.05
N ALA A 423 17.41 14.11 -1.32
CA ALA A 423 17.80 15.51 -1.23
C ALA A 423 19.09 15.66 -0.40
N THR A 424 20.01 16.46 -0.90
CA THR A 424 21.24 16.86 -0.21
C THR A 424 21.26 18.37 -0.05
N GLY A 425 22.20 18.91 0.73
CA GLY A 425 22.35 20.36 0.87
C GLY A 425 22.58 21.09 -0.46
N ASP A 426 23.21 20.44 -1.44
CA ASP A 426 23.50 21.02 -2.75
C ASP A 426 22.37 20.83 -3.78
N THR A 427 21.32 20.07 -3.42
CA THR A 427 20.16 19.84 -4.29
C THR A 427 19.43 21.17 -4.51
N ARG A 428 19.07 21.45 -5.78
CA ARG A 428 18.24 22.59 -6.18
C ARG A 428 16.89 22.10 -6.62
N ILE A 429 15.86 22.77 -6.18
CA ILE A 429 14.47 22.49 -6.53
C ILE A 429 14.09 23.32 -7.75
N GLN A 430 13.51 22.69 -8.76
CA GLN A 430 13.12 23.33 -10.01
C GLN A 430 11.60 23.36 -10.18
N LEU A 431 11.14 24.22 -11.09
CA LEU A 431 9.71 24.26 -11.46
C LEU A 431 9.24 22.90 -11.96
N SER A 432 8.04 22.51 -11.56
CA SER A 432 7.41 21.23 -11.86
C SER A 432 8.05 20.00 -11.18
N ASP A 433 9.05 20.17 -10.33
CA ASP A 433 9.55 19.11 -9.48
C ASP A 433 8.49 18.66 -8.48
N THR A 434 8.61 17.43 -8.03
CA THR A 434 7.87 16.93 -6.87
C THR A 434 8.84 16.80 -5.70
N VAL A 435 8.47 17.39 -4.56
CA VAL A 435 9.31 17.45 -3.35
C VAL A 435 8.63 16.68 -2.24
N ILE A 436 9.34 15.75 -1.59
CA ILE A 436 8.87 15.00 -0.44
C ILE A 436 9.53 15.53 0.82
N ILE A 437 8.69 15.86 1.78
CA ILE A 437 9.05 16.50 3.03
C ILE A 437 8.57 15.65 4.19
N ILE A 438 9.40 15.49 5.21
CA ILE A 438 9.02 14.93 6.49
C ILE A 438 8.97 16.04 7.51
N SER A 439 7.85 16.18 8.18
CA SER A 439 7.61 17.29 9.13
C SER A 439 7.07 16.79 10.47
N LYS A 440 7.58 17.38 11.54
CA LYS A 440 6.99 17.29 12.89
C LYS A 440 5.90 18.34 13.09
N VAL A 441 5.88 19.37 12.25
CA VAL A 441 4.87 20.44 12.26
C VAL A 441 3.69 19.94 11.44
N ALA A 442 2.54 19.84 12.05
CA ALA A 442 1.31 19.45 11.40
C ALA A 442 0.70 20.61 10.60
N GLY A 443 0.00 20.27 9.52
CA GLY A 443 -0.86 21.22 8.80
C GLY A 443 -0.13 22.13 7.81
N LEU A 444 1.05 21.75 7.31
CA LEU A 444 1.69 22.44 6.18
C LEU A 444 0.77 22.35 4.94
N ARG A 445 0.47 23.50 4.34
CA ARG A 445 -0.45 23.59 3.20
C ARG A 445 0.24 23.98 1.89
N ASP A 446 1.36 24.66 1.98
CA ASP A 446 2.13 25.13 0.84
C ASP A 446 3.61 24.80 1.03
N ILE A 447 4.33 24.63 -0.09
CA ILE A 447 5.77 24.36 -0.04
C ILE A 447 6.55 25.54 0.56
N ASN A 448 6.02 26.76 0.50
CA ASN A 448 6.63 27.93 1.10
C ASN A 448 6.52 27.96 2.64
N ASP A 449 5.64 27.15 3.22
CA ASP A 449 5.51 26.99 4.69
C ASP A 449 6.73 26.31 5.32
N LEU A 450 7.67 25.82 4.48
CA LEU A 450 8.95 25.25 4.94
C LEU A 450 9.91 26.31 5.47
N LEU A 451 9.78 27.57 5.02
CA LEU A 451 10.69 28.66 5.36
C LEU A 451 10.24 29.30 6.67
N SER A 452 11.21 29.57 7.54
CA SER A 452 11.02 30.30 8.80
C SER A 452 11.02 31.80 8.60
#